data_1eccf26f6706d8c335e2f95bdebc9baa
#
_entry.id   1eccf26f6706d8c335e2f95bdebc9baa
#
_cell.length_a   1.000
_cell.length_b   1.000
_cell.length_c   1.000
_cell.angle_alpha   90.00
_cell.angle_beta   90.00
_cell.angle_gamma   90.00
#
_symmetry.space_group_name_H-M   'P 1'
#
loop_
_entity.id
_entity.type
_entity.pdbx_description
1 polymer ?
#
loop_
_entity_poly.entity_id
_entity_poly.type
_entity_poly.pdbx_seq_one_letter_code
_entity_poly.pdbx_strand_id
1 'polypeptide(L)'
;MVMHLREFHVLFSVTSMARQHETPRSRRSLLKAAGGLFASLSGTGARLSLLGWGPARAANGPSRIREVLLDLNHIHKWDDSNGDTWDPFWADDDNLYAFHCDGRGFGTARRNLGFNRLSGDSPWNLTGTTVNSMDDYGTAGKKEADNATWKACGQECIDSVFYAFVSRNAYGKDSGDYWLRQTAFNCSLIKSTDKGRRWTRDAAENYKHPMWPGPAFGAPFFVHYGKNGGGMDRDGANRYVYAVSTNGFWNDGDQYIIGRILRAKLANLNAADWEYFLGGDGNGPSRWSAKIERAEPILSVPVRCGQGPPCYIPALSVYLMVVWHNTERMTKWFEPNEMRYDFYQAEHPWGPWRPVDSFSDRFLGRGHMYGPSLCAKFQQRQGEDVQVVMFSSGCPFQDVPSGLYKAWAIPVILKTGPPVPSALVPNGDNRVVYTGNWTASSDGRLLGPVHLAAAANDAAELAFNGTGIEYIADRDTGFGSVDVFLDGALSESISLAVENFPRLCGVSVFRAESLKKGAHTIRIVNQGAATVIVDAFRVFGGD
;
A
#
# COMPACT_ATOMS: atom_id res chain seq x y z
N MET A 1 -36.72 28.14 35.19
CA MET A 1 -37.90 28.74 34.54
C MET A 1 -38.15 27.96 33.27
N VAL A 2 -39.16 27.26 33.29
CA VAL A 2 -39.86 26.19 32.63
C VAL A 2 -40.40 26.59 31.23
N MET A 3 -40.55 25.56 30.37
CA MET A 3 -41.42 25.43 29.18
C MET A 3 -40.91 26.00 27.85
N HIS A 4 -41.08 25.40 26.66
CA HIS A 4 -42.07 24.40 26.21
C HIS A 4 -41.58 23.63 25.00
N LEU A 5 -41.92 22.34 24.92
CA LEU A 5 -41.98 21.48 23.75
C LEU A 5 -43.09 21.92 22.77
N ARG A 6 -42.88 21.78 21.49
CA ARG A 6 -43.96 21.59 20.48
C ARG A 6 -43.54 20.56 19.43
N GLU A 7 -44.31 19.47 19.43
CA GLU A 7 -44.37 18.46 18.38
C GLU A 7 -45.08 19.01 17.13
N PHE A 8 -44.64 18.57 15.97
CA PHE A 8 -45.44 18.66 14.74
C PHE A 8 -45.48 17.28 14.07
N HIS A 9 -46.67 16.68 14.13
CA HIS A 9 -47.08 15.58 13.26
C HIS A 9 -47.48 16.11 11.90
N VAL A 10 -47.04 15.44 10.82
CA VAL A 10 -47.65 15.58 9.49
C VAL A 10 -48.00 14.19 8.96
N LEU A 11 -49.27 14.06 8.64
CA LEU A 11 -49.96 12.87 8.12
C LEU A 11 -49.53 12.56 6.67
N PHE A 12 -49.39 11.26 6.40
CA PHE A 12 -49.40 10.71 5.05
C PHE A 12 -50.83 10.59 4.51
N SER A 13 -51.08 11.09 3.31
CA SER A 13 -52.24 10.80 2.49
C SER A 13 -51.86 9.85 1.36
N VAL A 14 -52.48 8.70 1.32
CA VAL A 14 -52.40 7.70 0.26
C VAL A 14 -53.50 8.00 -0.77
N THR A 15 -53.12 8.15 -2.04
CA THR A 15 -54.09 8.05 -3.13
C THR A 15 -53.67 7.00 -4.15
N SER A 16 -54.48 6.00 -4.27
CA SER A 16 -54.49 4.89 -5.21
C SER A 16 -54.91 5.38 -6.60
N MET A 17 -54.25 4.92 -7.65
CA MET A 17 -54.93 4.66 -8.94
C MET A 17 -54.29 3.45 -9.66
N ALA A 18 -55.18 2.64 -10.16
CA ALA A 18 -54.99 1.30 -10.64
C ALA A 18 -54.83 1.19 -12.18
N ARG A 19 -54.19 0.10 -12.59
CA ARG A 19 -54.35 -0.73 -13.79
C ARG A 19 -53.92 -0.21 -15.16
N GLN A 20 -53.00 -0.94 -15.78
CA GLN A 20 -53.37 -1.84 -16.88
C GLN A 20 -52.27 -2.89 -17.14
N HIS A 21 -52.76 -4.06 -17.55
CA HIS A 21 -52.10 -5.33 -17.83
C HIS A 21 -51.12 -5.29 -19.00
N GLU A 22 -49.96 -5.96 -18.86
CA GLU A 22 -49.42 -6.82 -19.91
C GLU A 22 -48.59 -7.95 -19.31
N THR A 23 -48.78 -9.16 -19.84
CA THR A 23 -48.31 -10.44 -19.32
C THR A 23 -46.84 -10.73 -19.67
N PRO A 24 -46.10 -11.49 -18.85
CA PRO A 24 -44.72 -11.83 -19.08
C PRO A 24 -44.55 -13.08 -19.92
N ARG A 25 -43.78 -12.99 -21.02
CA ARG A 25 -43.27 -14.16 -21.72
C ARG A 25 -42.05 -14.74 -21.02
N SER A 26 -42.19 -16.00 -20.70
CA SER A 26 -41.21 -16.88 -20.06
C SER A 26 -39.84 -16.92 -20.77
N ARG A 27 -38.76 -16.72 -20.02
CA ARG A 27 -37.43 -17.28 -20.35
C ARG A 27 -37.03 -18.28 -19.27
N ARG A 28 -37.62 -19.47 -19.37
CA ARG A 28 -37.07 -20.71 -18.80
C ARG A 28 -36.43 -21.46 -19.95
N SER A 29 -35.09 -21.43 -20.00
CA SER A 29 -34.24 -22.49 -20.57
C SER A 29 -32.82 -21.97 -20.68
N LEU A 30 -31.99 -22.28 -19.68
CA LEU A 30 -30.54 -22.48 -19.74
C LEU A 30 -29.97 -22.58 -18.30
N LEU A 31 -30.50 -23.54 -17.57
CA LEU A 31 -29.92 -23.98 -16.29
C LEU A 31 -30.20 -25.48 -16.13
N LYS A 32 -29.47 -26.27 -16.91
CA LYS A 32 -29.28 -27.70 -16.64
C LYS A 32 -27.95 -28.11 -17.30
N ALA A 33 -26.88 -28.07 -16.54
CA ALA A 33 -25.71 -28.95 -16.61
C ALA A 33 -24.61 -28.44 -15.66
N ALA A 34 -24.66 -28.81 -14.42
CA ALA A 34 -23.54 -29.01 -13.50
C ALA A 34 -24.11 -29.35 -12.11
N GLY A 35 -24.74 -30.49 -12.06
CA GLY A 35 -25.05 -31.16 -10.79
C GLY A 35 -24.14 -32.40 -10.71
N GLY A 36 -23.41 -32.54 -9.60
CA GLY A 36 -22.77 -33.80 -9.22
C GLY A 36 -21.29 -33.65 -8.95
N LEU A 37 -20.91 -33.43 -7.72
CA LEU A 37 -20.05 -34.27 -6.86
C LEU A 37 -19.69 -33.47 -5.59
N PHE A 38 -20.50 -33.63 -4.57
CA PHE A 38 -20.04 -33.42 -3.19
C PHE A 38 -19.46 -34.75 -2.72
N ALA A 39 -18.15 -34.84 -2.64
CA ALA A 39 -17.46 -35.87 -1.89
C ALA A 39 -16.85 -35.21 -0.64
N SER A 40 -17.32 -35.64 0.53
CA SER A 40 -16.77 -35.32 1.84
C SER A 40 -15.33 -35.82 1.92
N LEU A 41 -14.40 -34.91 2.19
CA LEU A 41 -13.07 -35.23 2.71
C LEU A 41 -12.81 -34.37 3.94
N SER A 42 -12.99 -35.00 5.09
CA SER A 42 -12.48 -34.59 6.38
C SER A 42 -10.97 -34.84 6.41
N GLY A 43 -10.20 -33.82 6.80
CA GLY A 43 -8.84 -34.00 7.27
C GLY A 43 -7.80 -33.17 6.52
N THR A 44 -7.05 -32.41 7.31
CA THR A 44 -5.75 -31.77 7.08
C THR A 44 -5.71 -30.40 6.40
N GLY A 45 -5.36 -29.40 7.20
CA GLY A 45 -4.51 -28.26 6.89
C GLY A 45 -4.77 -27.50 5.58
N ALA A 46 -5.91 -26.83 5.45
CA ALA A 46 -6.16 -25.99 4.30
C ALA A 46 -5.44 -24.64 4.46
N ARG A 47 -4.43 -24.41 3.63
CA ARG A 47 -3.97 -23.06 3.30
C ARG A 47 -5.18 -22.28 2.80
N LEU A 48 -5.62 -21.27 3.53
CA LEU A 48 -6.54 -20.26 3.01
C LEU A 48 -5.76 -19.32 2.08
N SER A 49 -5.40 -19.81 0.91
CA SER A 49 -5.18 -18.98 -0.25
C SER A 49 -6.53 -18.76 -0.91
N LEU A 50 -7.28 -17.79 -0.43
CA LEU A 50 -8.45 -17.27 -1.15
C LEU A 50 -7.97 -16.47 -2.35
N LEU A 51 -7.55 -17.17 -3.38
CA LEU A 51 -7.17 -16.61 -4.66
C LEU A 51 -8.33 -16.80 -5.64
N GLY A 52 -9.21 -15.83 -5.66
CA GLY A 52 -9.96 -15.51 -6.86
C GLY A 52 -9.10 -14.65 -7.79
N TRP A 53 -7.94 -15.14 -8.24
CA TRP A 53 -7.16 -14.48 -9.29
C TRP A 53 -7.81 -14.79 -10.62
N GLY A 54 -8.48 -13.81 -11.22
CA GLY A 54 -8.81 -13.89 -12.65
C GLY A 54 -7.50 -13.95 -13.45
N PRO A 55 -7.48 -14.53 -14.67
CA PRO A 55 -6.25 -14.75 -15.39
C PRO A 55 -5.63 -13.43 -15.85
N ALA A 56 -4.75 -12.85 -15.00
CA ALA A 56 -3.68 -12.07 -15.56
C ALA A 56 -2.88 -13.03 -16.46
N ARG A 57 -2.62 -12.67 -17.70
CA ARG A 57 -1.80 -13.46 -18.60
C ARG A 57 -0.51 -13.81 -17.88
N ALA A 58 -0.39 -15.05 -17.42
CA ALA A 58 0.80 -15.53 -16.75
C ALA A 58 1.96 -15.47 -17.75
N ALA A 59 2.88 -14.56 -17.52
CA ALA A 59 4.12 -14.51 -18.28
C ALA A 59 5.05 -15.62 -17.77
N ASN A 60 5.53 -16.48 -18.68
CA ASN A 60 6.40 -17.60 -18.38
C ASN A 60 7.86 -17.13 -18.24
N GLY A 61 8.30 -16.75 -17.06
CA GLY A 61 9.68 -16.43 -16.75
C GLY A 61 9.93 -16.53 -15.23
N PRO A 62 11.15 -16.77 -14.76
CA PRO A 62 11.41 -16.90 -13.34
C PRO A 62 11.14 -15.58 -12.62
N SER A 63 10.45 -15.66 -11.49
CA SER A 63 10.28 -14.53 -10.58
C SER A 63 11.65 -14.20 -9.96
N ARG A 64 12.10 -12.93 -10.06
CA ARG A 64 13.32 -12.49 -9.40
C ARG A 64 13.10 -12.24 -7.91
N ILE A 65 11.90 -11.72 -7.57
CA ILE A 65 11.46 -11.56 -6.19
C ILE A 65 10.51 -12.71 -5.90
N ARG A 66 10.86 -13.53 -4.91
CA ARG A 66 10.05 -14.69 -4.50
C ARG A 66 9.07 -14.39 -3.37
N GLU A 67 9.45 -13.44 -2.49
CA GLU A 67 8.75 -13.10 -1.26
C GLU A 67 9.05 -11.64 -0.91
N VAL A 68 8.11 -10.95 -0.33
CA VAL A 68 8.26 -9.62 0.26
C VAL A 68 8.13 -9.76 1.77
N LEU A 69 8.96 -9.08 2.54
CA LEU A 69 8.83 -8.97 3.99
C LEU A 69 8.69 -7.50 4.36
N LEU A 70 7.67 -7.19 5.15
CA LEU A 70 7.55 -5.88 5.80
C LEU A 70 8.30 -5.94 7.13
N ASP A 71 9.39 -5.20 7.26
CA ASP A 71 10.14 -5.15 8.52
C ASP A 71 9.48 -4.16 9.49
N LEU A 72 8.48 -4.66 10.20
CA LEU A 72 7.73 -3.90 11.19
C LEU A 72 8.54 -3.65 12.49
N ASN A 73 9.73 -4.26 12.64
CA ASN A 73 10.63 -3.95 13.75
C ASN A 73 11.24 -2.56 13.60
N HIS A 74 11.40 -2.10 12.36
CA HIS A 74 12.00 -0.81 12.04
C HIS A 74 11.02 0.16 11.37
N ILE A 75 9.70 0.00 11.61
CA ILE A 75 8.71 0.98 11.16
C ILE A 75 8.97 2.33 11.83
N HIS A 76 8.91 3.41 11.05
CA HIS A 76 9.15 4.77 11.53
C HIS A 76 8.01 5.71 11.15
N LYS A 77 7.67 6.63 12.03
CA LYS A 77 6.61 7.62 11.84
C LYS A 77 7.12 9.01 12.23
N TRP A 78 6.84 10.01 11.40
CA TRP A 78 7.15 11.42 11.70
C TRP A 78 5.98 12.06 12.43
N ASP A 79 6.10 12.21 13.76
CA ASP A 79 5.02 12.72 14.62
C ASP A 79 4.70 14.19 14.40
N ASP A 80 5.62 14.96 13.85
CA ASP A 80 5.44 16.35 13.44
C ASP A 80 4.76 16.51 12.07
N SER A 81 4.59 15.44 11.31
CA SER A 81 3.86 15.42 10.05
C SER A 81 2.34 15.26 10.24
N ASN A 82 1.57 15.63 9.23
CA ASN A 82 0.13 15.38 9.16
C ASN A 82 -0.36 15.41 7.70
N GLY A 83 -1.13 14.42 7.32
CA GLY A 83 -1.65 14.25 5.95
C GLY A 83 -1.31 12.89 5.38
N ASP A 84 -1.78 12.67 4.16
CA ASP A 84 -1.69 11.39 3.46
C ASP A 84 -1.01 11.47 2.10
N THR A 85 -0.92 10.33 1.41
CA THR A 85 -0.43 10.18 0.03
C THR A 85 0.99 10.68 -0.19
N TRP A 86 1.87 10.33 0.74
CA TRP A 86 3.29 10.64 0.65
C TRP A 86 3.98 9.79 -0.41
N ASP A 87 4.25 10.39 -1.58
CA ASP A 87 4.96 9.78 -2.71
C ASP A 87 6.32 10.48 -2.91
N PRO A 88 7.38 10.11 -2.14
CA PRO A 88 8.62 10.84 -2.17
C PRO A 88 9.46 10.52 -3.40
N PHE A 89 9.95 11.55 -4.09
CA PHE A 89 10.92 11.45 -5.17
C PHE A 89 12.31 11.95 -4.75
N TRP A 90 13.33 11.44 -5.40
CA TRP A 90 14.73 11.75 -5.10
C TRP A 90 15.27 12.84 -6.02
N ALA A 91 15.45 14.05 -5.48
CA ALA A 91 15.89 15.21 -6.25
C ALA A 91 17.41 15.24 -6.49
N ASP A 92 17.83 16.13 -7.40
CA ASP A 92 19.22 16.37 -7.77
C ASP A 92 20.09 16.88 -6.61
N ASP A 93 19.50 17.57 -5.62
CA ASP A 93 20.16 18.09 -4.41
C ASP A 93 20.25 17.06 -3.27
N ASP A 94 19.99 15.80 -3.59
CA ASP A 94 20.03 14.66 -2.67
C ASP A 94 18.93 14.60 -1.59
N ASN A 95 18.02 15.57 -1.53
CA ASN A 95 16.85 15.49 -0.67
C ASN A 95 15.73 14.70 -1.32
N LEU A 96 14.83 14.19 -0.48
CA LEU A 96 13.51 13.74 -0.91
C LEU A 96 12.53 14.91 -0.85
N TYR A 97 11.57 14.90 -1.76
CA TYR A 97 10.46 15.84 -1.75
C TYR A 97 9.16 15.08 -1.96
N ALA A 98 8.09 15.54 -1.30
CA ALA A 98 6.76 14.92 -1.43
C ALA A 98 5.65 15.94 -1.23
N PHE A 99 4.57 15.79 -2.00
CA PHE A 99 3.29 16.35 -1.60
C PHE A 99 2.70 15.52 -0.46
N HIS A 100 1.89 16.16 0.36
CA HIS A 100 0.87 15.51 1.19
C HIS A 100 -0.50 15.99 0.74
N CYS A 101 -1.53 15.20 1.02
CA CYS A 101 -2.92 15.61 0.84
C CYS A 101 -3.65 15.73 2.18
N ASP A 102 -4.72 16.55 2.20
CA ASP A 102 -5.70 16.74 3.29
C ASP A 102 -5.11 17.01 4.68
N GLY A 103 -3.92 17.55 4.76
CA GLY A 103 -3.20 17.77 5.98
C GLY A 103 -2.48 19.10 6.08
N ARG A 104 -1.56 19.20 7.04
CA ARG A 104 -0.67 20.36 7.23
C ARG A 104 0.78 20.09 6.81
N GLY A 105 1.09 18.87 6.36
CA GLY A 105 2.47 18.46 6.12
C GLY A 105 3.30 18.56 7.37
N PHE A 106 4.46 19.23 7.29
CA PHE A 106 5.30 19.62 8.42
C PHE A 106 5.09 21.08 8.83
N GLY A 107 4.06 21.74 8.30
CA GLY A 107 3.67 23.12 8.63
C GLY A 107 2.49 23.19 9.58
N THR A 108 1.78 24.31 9.53
CA THR A 108 0.62 24.58 10.41
C THR A 108 -0.71 24.66 9.66
N ALA A 109 -0.68 25.00 8.37
CA ALA A 109 -1.88 25.25 7.59
C ALA A 109 -2.39 23.94 6.95
N ARG A 110 -3.63 23.55 7.26
CA ARG A 110 -4.29 22.39 6.61
C ARG A 110 -4.72 22.74 5.20
N ARG A 111 -4.28 21.97 4.22
CA ARG A 111 -4.53 22.18 2.78
C ARG A 111 -5.00 20.91 2.10
N ASN A 112 -5.67 21.05 0.96
CA ASN A 112 -5.98 19.91 0.09
C ASN A 112 -4.71 19.21 -0.38
N LEU A 113 -3.66 19.98 -0.65
CA LEU A 113 -2.30 19.49 -0.90
C LEU A 113 -1.28 20.54 -0.46
N GLY A 114 -0.08 20.10 -0.09
CA GLY A 114 1.04 20.97 0.23
C GLY A 114 2.35 20.25 -0.03
N PHE A 115 3.41 20.99 -0.31
CA PHE A 115 4.67 20.45 -0.78
C PHE A 115 5.76 20.53 0.29
N ASN A 116 6.49 19.44 0.50
CA ASN A 116 7.45 19.27 1.58
C ASN A 116 8.79 18.79 1.06
N ARG A 117 9.85 19.06 1.84
CA ARG A 117 11.19 18.50 1.71
C ARG A 117 11.47 17.62 2.93
N LEU A 118 12.10 16.46 2.69
CA LEU A 118 12.63 15.57 3.70
C LEU A 118 14.14 15.46 3.47
N SER A 119 14.91 15.94 4.44
CA SER A 119 16.37 16.04 4.39
C SER A 119 17.01 15.07 5.36
N GLY A 120 18.03 14.33 4.92
CA GLY A 120 18.75 13.35 5.70
C GLY A 120 19.41 12.30 4.81
N ASP A 121 20.31 11.53 5.39
CA ASP A 121 21.09 10.49 4.74
C ASP A 121 20.59 9.07 5.02
N SER A 122 19.66 8.94 5.96
CA SER A 122 19.01 7.68 6.33
C SER A 122 17.49 7.87 6.39
N PRO A 123 16.70 6.85 6.02
CA PRO A 123 15.24 6.93 6.12
C PRO A 123 14.74 7.12 7.56
N TRP A 124 15.59 6.89 8.56
CA TRP A 124 15.24 6.96 9.98
C TRP A 124 15.60 8.30 10.64
N ASN A 125 16.35 9.16 9.96
CA ASN A 125 16.74 10.48 10.46
C ASN A 125 16.32 11.63 9.52
N LEU A 126 15.32 11.42 8.68
CA LEU A 126 14.80 12.49 7.84
C LEU A 126 14.09 13.56 8.65
N THR A 127 14.42 14.82 8.37
CA THR A 127 13.75 15.99 8.90
C THR A 127 12.84 16.59 7.82
N GLY A 128 11.55 16.71 8.15
CA GLY A 128 10.57 17.27 7.24
C GLY A 128 10.42 18.78 7.37
N THR A 129 10.18 19.46 6.26
CA THR A 129 9.88 20.90 6.23
C THR A 129 8.88 21.18 5.11
N THR A 130 7.81 21.93 5.39
CA THR A 130 6.90 22.41 4.34
C THR A 130 7.58 23.52 3.54
N VAL A 131 7.71 23.30 2.23
CA VAL A 131 8.32 24.25 1.28
C VAL A 131 7.29 25.22 0.73
N ASN A 132 6.08 24.69 0.43
CA ASN A 132 4.98 25.47 -0.14
C ASN A 132 3.64 24.91 0.37
N SER A 133 2.82 25.75 0.95
CA SER A 133 1.48 25.37 1.43
C SER A 133 0.44 25.21 0.34
N MET A 134 0.75 25.58 -0.91
CA MET A 134 -0.14 25.45 -2.08
C MET A 134 -1.51 26.10 -1.84
N ASP A 135 -1.52 27.33 -1.37
CA ASP A 135 -2.71 28.02 -0.86
C ASP A 135 -3.84 28.18 -1.91
N ASP A 136 -3.49 28.30 -3.18
CA ASP A 136 -4.41 28.38 -4.30
C ASP A 136 -5.22 27.09 -4.54
N TYR A 137 -4.75 25.94 -4.05
CA TYR A 137 -5.46 24.65 -4.06
C TYR A 137 -6.46 24.47 -2.91
N GLY A 138 -6.56 25.44 -2.00
CA GLY A 138 -7.56 25.52 -0.95
C GLY A 138 -7.26 24.71 0.31
N THR A 139 -8.08 24.95 1.34
CA THR A 139 -8.01 24.24 2.62
C THR A 139 -8.46 22.78 2.47
N ALA A 140 -7.97 21.91 3.35
CA ALA A 140 -8.31 20.48 3.35
C ALA A 140 -9.84 20.26 3.39
N GLY A 141 -10.33 19.47 2.45
CA GLY A 141 -11.75 19.16 2.29
C GLY A 141 -12.58 20.24 1.59
N LYS A 142 -11.97 21.39 1.20
CA LYS A 142 -12.68 22.41 0.41
C LYS A 142 -13.00 21.87 -0.98
N LYS A 143 -14.30 21.81 -1.28
CA LYS A 143 -14.83 21.44 -2.59
C LYS A 143 -15.11 22.69 -3.43
N GLU A 144 -14.97 22.54 -4.73
CA GLU A 144 -15.41 23.54 -5.70
C GLU A 144 -16.80 23.19 -6.28
N ALA A 145 -17.25 23.89 -7.31
CA ALA A 145 -18.58 23.72 -7.91
C ALA A 145 -18.84 22.31 -8.48
N ASP A 146 -17.77 21.57 -8.81
CA ASP A 146 -17.82 20.18 -9.27
C ASP A 146 -17.96 19.16 -8.13
N ASN A 147 -18.18 19.59 -6.89
CA ASN A 147 -18.26 18.79 -5.66
C ASN A 147 -17.00 17.97 -5.37
N ALA A 148 -15.86 18.33 -5.93
CA ALA A 148 -14.57 17.66 -5.75
C ALA A 148 -13.56 18.56 -5.02
N THR A 149 -12.53 17.94 -4.46
CA THR A 149 -11.35 18.60 -3.89
C THR A 149 -10.17 18.51 -4.84
N TRP A 150 -9.06 19.13 -4.50
CA TRP A 150 -7.78 18.91 -5.17
C TRP A 150 -6.99 17.80 -4.48
N LYS A 151 -6.30 16.98 -5.28
CA LYS A 151 -5.31 15.99 -4.82
C LYS A 151 -4.04 16.10 -5.66
N ALA A 152 -2.89 15.96 -5.00
CA ALA A 152 -1.65 15.63 -5.69
C ALA A 152 -1.63 14.14 -5.98
N CYS A 153 -1.22 13.79 -7.20
CA CYS A 153 -0.94 12.43 -7.63
C CYS A 153 0.59 12.20 -7.64
N GLY A 154 1.10 11.45 -8.62
CA GLY A 154 2.52 11.19 -8.75
C GLY A 154 3.35 12.44 -9.02
N GLN A 155 4.58 12.41 -8.57
CA GLN A 155 5.53 13.50 -8.63
C GLN A 155 6.95 12.98 -8.89
N GLU A 156 7.80 13.78 -9.55
CA GLU A 156 9.18 13.39 -9.85
C GLU A 156 10.06 14.61 -10.09
N CYS A 157 11.36 14.45 -9.82
CA CYS A 157 12.40 15.35 -10.28
C CYS A 157 13.02 14.82 -11.57
N ILE A 158 12.92 15.58 -12.65
CA ILE A 158 13.47 15.18 -13.95
C ILE A 158 14.30 16.30 -14.51
N ASP A 159 15.58 16.06 -14.74
CA ASP A 159 16.54 17.04 -15.24
C ASP A 159 16.52 18.33 -14.41
N SER A 160 16.53 18.18 -13.08
CA SER A 160 16.49 19.26 -12.07
C SER A 160 15.23 20.13 -12.04
N VAL A 161 14.19 19.72 -12.75
CA VAL A 161 12.85 20.30 -12.71
C VAL A 161 11.90 19.39 -11.97
N PHE A 162 11.12 19.94 -11.05
CA PHE A 162 10.09 19.18 -10.34
C PHE A 162 8.80 19.18 -11.14
N TYR A 163 8.17 18.02 -11.23
CA TYR A 163 6.88 17.83 -11.87
C TYR A 163 5.92 17.14 -10.93
N ALA A 164 4.65 17.52 -10.96
CA ALA A 164 3.61 16.84 -10.21
C ALA A 164 2.29 16.83 -10.98
N PHE A 165 1.57 15.73 -10.89
CA PHE A 165 0.18 15.66 -11.35
C PHE A 165 -0.75 16.16 -10.24
N VAL A 166 -1.74 16.95 -10.60
CA VAL A 166 -2.81 17.42 -9.72
C VAL A 166 -4.15 17.12 -10.34
N SER A 167 -5.08 16.62 -9.56
CA SER A 167 -6.38 16.13 -10.04
C SER A 167 -7.52 16.63 -9.19
N ARG A 168 -8.71 16.62 -9.78
CA ARG A 168 -9.96 16.73 -9.05
C ARG A 168 -10.33 15.37 -8.47
N ASN A 169 -10.75 15.34 -7.21
CA ASN A 169 -11.11 14.12 -6.49
C ASN A 169 -12.48 14.29 -5.81
N ALA A 170 -13.42 13.43 -6.18
CA ALA A 170 -14.69 13.33 -5.46
C ALA A 170 -14.61 12.17 -4.47
N TYR A 171 -14.88 12.46 -3.19
CA TYR A 171 -14.90 11.44 -2.15
C TYR A 171 -15.97 10.38 -2.43
N GLY A 172 -15.73 9.16 -1.99
CA GLY A 172 -16.56 8.01 -2.31
C GLY A 172 -18.05 8.17 -2.06
N LYS A 173 -18.44 8.82 -0.95
CA LYS A 173 -19.85 9.16 -0.66
C LYS A 173 -20.47 10.16 -1.65
N ASP A 174 -19.64 10.93 -2.33
CA ASP A 174 -20.06 11.97 -3.26
C ASP A 174 -19.90 11.52 -4.73
N SER A 175 -19.24 10.38 -4.99
CA SER A 175 -18.96 9.88 -6.34
C SER A 175 -20.15 9.18 -6.99
N GLY A 176 -21.16 8.77 -6.21
CA GLY A 176 -22.26 7.94 -6.69
C GLY A 176 -21.87 6.49 -7.03
N ASP A 177 -20.64 6.10 -6.82
CA ASP A 177 -20.15 4.75 -7.09
C ASP A 177 -20.67 3.73 -6.06
N TYR A 178 -21.08 2.55 -6.54
CA TYR A 178 -21.62 1.49 -5.68
C TYR A 178 -20.61 1.03 -4.61
N TRP A 179 -19.30 1.03 -4.94
CA TRP A 179 -18.22 0.66 -4.02
C TRP A 179 -17.79 1.80 -3.11
N LEU A 180 -18.41 2.98 -3.23
CA LEU A 180 -18.00 4.21 -2.57
C LEU A 180 -16.56 4.61 -2.91
N ARG A 181 -16.08 4.22 -4.09
CA ARG A 181 -14.74 4.55 -4.56
C ARG A 181 -14.61 6.07 -4.76
N GLN A 182 -13.47 6.60 -4.37
CA GLN A 182 -13.13 7.97 -4.71
C GLN A 182 -12.84 8.05 -6.22
N THR A 183 -13.39 9.05 -6.89
CA THR A 183 -13.12 9.28 -8.31
C THR A 183 -12.06 10.36 -8.49
N ALA A 184 -11.16 10.14 -9.44
CA ALA A 184 -10.12 11.09 -9.83
C ALA A 184 -10.30 11.46 -11.32
N PHE A 185 -10.28 12.75 -11.62
CA PHE A 185 -10.59 13.26 -12.96
C PHE A 185 -9.99 14.65 -13.18
N ASN A 186 -10.02 15.13 -14.42
CA ASN A 186 -9.55 16.48 -14.80
C ASN A 186 -8.12 16.74 -14.31
N CYS A 187 -7.20 15.87 -14.68
CA CYS A 187 -5.81 15.96 -14.27
C CYS A 187 -5.03 17.01 -15.07
N SER A 188 -4.05 17.61 -14.43
CA SER A 188 -3.05 18.48 -15.04
C SER A 188 -1.65 18.19 -14.50
N LEU A 189 -0.63 18.46 -15.31
CA LEU A 189 0.76 18.43 -14.90
C LEU A 189 1.22 19.86 -14.58
N ILE A 190 1.85 20.04 -13.42
CA ILE A 190 2.49 21.29 -12.98
C ILE A 190 3.99 21.10 -12.86
N LYS A 191 4.77 22.17 -12.96
CA LYS A 191 6.23 22.11 -12.81
C LYS A 191 6.78 23.25 -11.96
N SER A 192 7.93 22.98 -11.32
CA SER A 192 8.70 23.97 -10.58
C SER A 192 10.18 23.87 -10.95
N THR A 193 10.82 25.02 -11.18
CA THR A 193 12.27 25.15 -11.44
C THR A 193 13.02 25.73 -10.24
N ASP A 194 12.35 25.96 -9.12
CA ASP A 194 12.91 26.57 -7.91
C ASP A 194 12.71 25.71 -6.66
N LYS A 195 12.76 24.39 -6.82
CA LYS A 195 12.64 23.38 -5.76
C LYS A 195 11.28 23.45 -5.03
N GLY A 196 10.19 23.67 -5.79
CA GLY A 196 8.82 23.64 -5.29
C GLY A 196 8.33 24.93 -4.63
N ARG A 197 9.14 26.01 -4.67
CA ARG A 197 8.70 27.28 -4.09
C ARG A 197 7.60 27.94 -4.91
N ARG A 198 7.64 27.80 -6.23
CA ARG A 198 6.62 28.26 -7.18
C ARG A 198 6.33 27.19 -8.20
N TRP A 199 5.08 27.11 -8.62
CA TRP A 199 4.61 26.14 -9.61
C TRP A 199 3.98 26.84 -10.80
N THR A 200 4.29 26.36 -12.01
CA THR A 200 3.67 26.82 -13.26
C THR A 200 2.38 26.04 -13.46
N ARG A 201 1.35 26.72 -13.92
CA ARG A 201 -0.08 26.41 -13.95
C ARG A 201 -0.66 26.40 -12.53
N ASP A 202 -1.39 27.47 -12.19
CA ASP A 202 -2.10 27.60 -10.92
C ASP A 202 -3.38 26.75 -10.87
N ALA A 203 -4.01 26.70 -9.70
CA ALA A 203 -5.22 25.91 -9.49
C ALA A 203 -6.39 26.41 -10.37
N ALA A 204 -6.52 27.70 -10.60
CA ALA A 204 -7.60 28.27 -11.39
C ALA A 204 -7.48 27.90 -12.88
N GLU A 205 -6.27 27.90 -13.42
CA GLU A 205 -6.02 27.44 -14.79
C GLU A 205 -6.29 25.94 -14.92
N ASN A 206 -5.77 25.13 -13.98
CA ASN A 206 -5.99 23.67 -13.98
C ASN A 206 -7.47 23.31 -13.84
N TYR A 207 -8.24 24.08 -13.07
CA TYR A 207 -9.67 23.87 -12.94
C TYR A 207 -10.44 24.16 -14.23
N LYS A 208 -10.12 25.28 -14.90
CA LYS A 208 -10.80 25.73 -16.13
C LYS A 208 -10.37 24.94 -17.37
N HIS A 209 -9.09 24.57 -17.43
CA HIS A 209 -8.45 23.97 -18.60
C HIS A 209 -7.58 22.77 -18.19
N PRO A 210 -8.17 21.67 -17.68
CA PRO A 210 -7.41 20.48 -17.32
C PRO A 210 -6.70 19.90 -18.56
N MET A 211 -5.48 19.42 -18.39
CA MET A 211 -4.71 18.83 -19.48
C MET A 211 -5.32 17.50 -19.95
N TRP A 212 -5.86 16.72 -19.01
CA TRP A 212 -6.62 15.49 -19.27
C TRP A 212 -8.04 15.63 -18.73
N PRO A 213 -8.99 16.08 -19.54
CA PRO A 213 -10.39 16.14 -19.15
C PRO A 213 -10.97 14.74 -18.89
N GLY A 214 -11.81 14.63 -17.87
CA GLY A 214 -12.45 13.38 -17.50
C GLY A 214 -11.53 12.41 -16.75
N PRO A 215 -11.89 11.12 -16.65
CA PRO A 215 -11.24 10.15 -15.78
C PRO A 215 -10.12 9.34 -16.44
N ALA A 216 -9.93 9.41 -17.75
CA ALA A 216 -9.08 8.48 -18.49
C ALA A 216 -7.61 8.46 -18.04
N PHE A 217 -7.08 9.59 -17.58
CA PHE A 217 -5.76 9.74 -16.96
C PHE A 217 -5.92 10.57 -15.69
N GLY A 218 -6.85 10.12 -14.83
CA GLY A 218 -7.34 10.92 -13.70
C GLY A 218 -6.41 10.93 -12.49
N ALA A 219 -5.61 9.90 -12.27
CA ALA A 219 -4.67 9.79 -11.16
C ALA A 219 -3.32 9.24 -11.61
N PRO A 220 -2.52 10.00 -12.39
CA PRO A 220 -1.25 9.52 -12.88
C PRO A 220 -0.17 9.54 -11.80
N PHE A 221 0.73 8.54 -11.82
CA PHE A 221 1.92 8.44 -10.99
C PHE A 221 3.13 8.16 -11.87
N PHE A 222 4.23 8.89 -11.65
CA PHE A 222 5.47 8.63 -12.37
C PHE A 222 6.06 7.27 -12.01
N VAL A 223 6.79 6.67 -12.95
CA VAL A 223 7.68 5.54 -12.67
C VAL A 223 8.96 6.10 -12.09
N HIS A 224 9.31 5.71 -10.86
CA HIS A 224 10.52 6.17 -10.17
C HIS A 224 11.75 5.39 -10.64
N TYR A 225 12.74 6.08 -11.19
CA TYR A 225 13.99 5.48 -11.68
C TYR A 225 15.21 5.77 -10.79
N GLY A 226 15.10 6.66 -9.81
CA GLY A 226 16.19 7.08 -8.94
C GLY A 226 16.44 8.58 -8.95
N LYS A 227 17.62 8.99 -8.52
CA LYS A 227 17.98 10.40 -8.35
C LYS A 227 17.76 11.19 -9.65
N ASN A 228 17.03 12.32 -9.54
CA ASN A 228 16.80 13.24 -10.66
C ASN A 228 16.13 12.56 -11.88
N GLY A 229 15.20 11.64 -11.63
CA GLY A 229 14.49 10.89 -12.66
C GLY A 229 15.32 9.80 -13.34
N GLY A 230 16.45 9.43 -12.74
CA GLY A 230 17.37 8.42 -13.23
C GLY A 230 17.90 8.71 -14.63
N GLY A 231 19.12 8.38 -14.91
CA GLY A 231 19.72 8.49 -16.25
C GLY A 231 19.95 7.15 -16.92
N MET A 232 19.17 6.13 -16.55
CA MET A 232 19.44 4.75 -16.96
C MET A 232 18.94 4.50 -18.37
N ASP A 233 19.79 3.89 -19.20
CA ASP A 233 19.40 3.39 -20.52
C ASP A 233 18.67 2.04 -20.38
N ARG A 234 17.53 2.10 -19.69
CA ARG A 234 16.65 0.96 -19.49
C ARG A 234 15.25 1.32 -19.97
N ASP A 235 14.69 0.48 -20.85
CA ASP A 235 13.35 0.66 -21.41
C ASP A 235 13.15 2.06 -22.04
N GLY A 236 14.25 2.70 -22.47
CA GLY A 236 14.24 4.05 -23.01
C GLY A 236 14.02 5.16 -21.97
N ALA A 237 14.24 4.90 -20.66
CA ALA A 237 14.06 5.89 -19.60
C ALA A 237 15.02 7.09 -19.69
N ASN A 238 16.15 6.93 -20.40
CA ASN A 238 17.02 8.05 -20.78
C ASN A 238 16.38 8.99 -21.81
N ARG A 239 15.37 8.53 -22.54
CA ARG A 239 14.67 9.26 -23.60
C ARG A 239 13.24 9.60 -23.24
N TYR A 240 12.55 8.74 -22.51
CA TYR A 240 11.14 8.87 -22.15
C TYR A 240 10.96 8.99 -20.65
N VAL A 241 9.88 9.68 -20.27
CA VAL A 241 9.31 9.66 -18.92
C VAL A 241 8.03 8.88 -18.98
N TYR A 242 7.81 8.01 -18.02
CA TYR A 242 6.64 7.14 -17.94
C TYR A 242 5.76 7.51 -16.74
N ALA A 243 4.45 7.40 -16.91
CA ALA A 243 3.49 7.50 -15.82
C ALA A 243 2.36 6.47 -15.99
N VAL A 244 1.93 5.88 -14.89
CA VAL A 244 0.79 4.96 -14.83
C VAL A 244 -0.42 5.68 -14.24
N SER A 245 -1.64 5.34 -14.68
CA SER A 245 -2.87 5.88 -14.11
C SER A 245 -3.94 4.81 -14.01
N THR A 246 -4.74 4.88 -12.95
CA THR A 246 -5.97 4.09 -12.86
C THR A 246 -7.01 4.57 -13.87
N ASN A 247 -8.10 3.84 -14.00
CA ASN A 247 -9.23 4.18 -14.86
C ASN A 247 -10.21 5.20 -14.24
N GLY A 248 -9.69 6.19 -13.52
CA GLY A 248 -10.47 7.27 -12.92
C GLY A 248 -10.92 7.04 -11.49
N PHE A 249 -10.33 6.05 -10.80
CA PHE A 249 -10.54 5.83 -9.38
C PHE A 249 -9.25 6.08 -8.60
N TRP A 250 -9.40 6.70 -7.43
CA TRP A 250 -8.30 6.93 -6.51
C TRP A 250 -7.94 5.67 -5.72
N ASN A 251 -8.96 4.97 -5.24
CA ASN A 251 -8.86 3.66 -4.59
C ASN A 251 -9.71 2.63 -5.35
N ASP A 252 -9.37 1.37 -5.22
CA ASP A 252 -10.15 0.24 -5.76
C ASP A 252 -10.48 0.38 -7.26
N GLY A 253 -9.57 0.95 -8.05
CA GLY A 253 -9.69 1.00 -9.51
C GLY A 253 -9.70 -0.40 -10.13
N ASP A 254 -10.00 -0.49 -11.41
CA ASP A 254 -10.16 -1.78 -12.08
C ASP A 254 -8.94 -2.15 -12.92
N GLN A 255 -8.14 -1.15 -13.30
CA GLN A 255 -6.99 -1.33 -14.18
C GLN A 255 -6.04 -0.15 -14.14
N TYR A 256 -4.80 -0.38 -14.60
CA TYR A 256 -3.84 0.67 -14.92
C TYR A 256 -3.57 0.73 -16.42
N ILE A 257 -3.45 1.94 -16.94
CA ILE A 257 -2.81 2.24 -18.23
C ILE A 257 -1.47 2.94 -17.98
N ILE A 258 -0.58 2.91 -18.97
CA ILE A 258 0.69 3.64 -18.92
C ILE A 258 0.80 4.60 -20.10
N GLY A 259 1.22 5.82 -19.79
CA GLY A 259 1.62 6.82 -20.77
C GLY A 259 3.11 7.08 -20.74
N ARG A 260 3.66 7.61 -21.85
CA ARG A 260 5.03 8.11 -21.92
C ARG A 260 5.10 9.42 -22.68
N ILE A 261 6.11 10.21 -22.39
CA ILE A 261 6.45 11.44 -23.09
C ILE A 261 7.96 11.51 -23.33
N LEU A 262 8.40 12.11 -24.42
CA LEU A 262 9.83 12.42 -24.58
C LEU A 262 10.29 13.38 -23.48
N ARG A 263 11.39 13.06 -22.78
CA ARG A 263 11.95 13.93 -21.71
C ARG A 263 12.09 15.38 -22.17
N ALA A 264 12.60 15.59 -23.37
CA ALA A 264 12.76 16.92 -23.95
C ALA A 264 11.44 17.72 -24.13
N LYS A 265 10.30 17.05 -24.13
CA LYS A 265 8.97 17.66 -24.28
C LYS A 265 8.22 17.85 -22.97
N LEU A 266 8.65 17.19 -21.88
CA LEU A 266 7.93 17.19 -20.61
C LEU A 266 7.70 18.63 -20.10
N ALA A 267 8.70 19.50 -20.26
CA ALA A 267 8.64 20.89 -19.83
C ALA A 267 7.62 21.76 -20.58
N ASN A 268 7.08 21.28 -21.71
CA ASN A 268 6.04 21.99 -22.46
C ASN A 268 4.68 21.96 -21.76
N LEU A 269 4.46 21.01 -20.82
CA LEU A 269 3.18 20.79 -20.14
C LEU A 269 2.02 20.63 -21.14
N ASN A 270 2.21 19.78 -22.15
CA ASN A 270 1.24 19.57 -23.23
C ASN A 270 0.80 18.09 -23.26
N ALA A 271 -0.48 17.83 -23.01
CA ALA A 271 -1.05 16.48 -23.03
C ALA A 271 -0.92 15.80 -24.40
N ALA A 272 -0.93 16.58 -25.50
CA ALA A 272 -0.79 16.04 -26.85
C ALA A 272 0.61 15.48 -27.18
N ASP A 273 1.61 15.75 -26.33
CA ASP A 273 2.96 15.19 -26.46
C ASP A 273 3.09 13.79 -25.83
N TRP A 274 2.04 13.31 -25.15
CA TRP A 274 2.01 11.99 -24.52
C TRP A 274 1.54 10.90 -25.49
N GLU A 275 2.10 9.72 -25.32
CA GLU A 275 1.72 8.50 -26.02
C GLU A 275 1.32 7.43 -24.99
N TYR A 276 0.34 6.59 -25.33
CA TYR A 276 -0.22 5.56 -24.47
C TYR A 276 0.02 4.17 -25.06
N PHE A 277 0.24 3.21 -24.20
CA PHE A 277 0.59 1.84 -24.56
C PHE A 277 -0.58 1.10 -25.23
N LEU A 278 -0.29 0.38 -26.30
CA LEU A 278 -1.26 -0.37 -27.11
C LEU A 278 -1.15 -1.91 -26.92
N GLY A 279 -0.57 -2.36 -25.82
CA GLY A 279 -0.35 -3.78 -25.57
C GLY A 279 0.86 -4.38 -26.29
N GLY A 280 1.08 -5.68 -26.06
CA GLY A 280 2.20 -6.45 -26.63
C GLY A 280 3.47 -6.36 -25.77
N ASP A 281 4.63 -6.49 -26.43
CA ASP A 281 5.95 -6.46 -25.78
C ASP A 281 6.50 -5.04 -25.49
N GLY A 282 5.77 -4.02 -25.92
CA GLY A 282 6.18 -2.61 -25.75
C GLY A 282 7.31 -2.14 -26.67
N ASN A 283 7.90 -3.02 -27.46
CA ASN A 283 8.98 -2.68 -28.36
C ASN A 283 8.48 -2.00 -29.63
N GLY A 284 9.17 -0.97 -30.07
CA GLY A 284 8.92 -0.24 -31.29
C GLY A 284 7.82 0.84 -31.18
N PRO A 285 7.79 1.78 -32.15
CA PRO A 285 6.90 2.93 -32.10
C PRO A 285 5.43 2.57 -32.34
N SER A 286 5.13 1.46 -33.01
CA SER A 286 3.77 0.99 -33.28
C SER A 286 3.00 0.50 -32.04
N ARG A 287 3.67 0.39 -30.90
CA ARG A 287 3.08 -0.02 -29.62
C ARG A 287 2.57 1.14 -28.78
N TRP A 288 2.66 2.35 -29.31
CA TRP A 288 2.27 3.58 -28.62
C TRP A 288 1.40 4.46 -29.52
N SER A 289 0.44 5.15 -28.93
CA SER A 289 -0.50 6.03 -29.61
C SER A 289 -0.70 7.33 -28.83
N ALA A 290 -0.82 8.45 -29.53
CA ALA A 290 -1.24 9.71 -28.91
C ALA A 290 -2.72 9.70 -28.45
N LYS A 291 -3.49 8.67 -28.81
CA LYS A 291 -4.91 8.54 -28.48
C LYS A 291 -5.09 7.70 -27.24
N ILE A 292 -5.42 8.33 -26.11
CA ILE A 292 -5.60 7.66 -24.82
C ILE A 292 -6.73 6.63 -24.82
N GLU A 293 -7.78 6.87 -25.59
CA GLU A 293 -8.90 5.95 -25.74
C GLU A 293 -8.53 4.60 -26.38
N ARG A 294 -7.31 4.50 -26.92
CA ARG A 294 -6.74 3.27 -27.47
C ARG A 294 -5.80 2.57 -26.51
N ALA A 295 -5.57 3.16 -25.31
CA ALA A 295 -4.66 2.57 -24.35
C ALA A 295 -5.14 1.18 -23.91
N GLU A 296 -4.21 0.22 -23.91
CA GLU A 296 -4.45 -1.12 -23.36
C GLU A 296 -3.97 -1.19 -21.92
N PRO A 297 -4.70 -1.86 -21.02
CA PRO A 297 -4.29 -2.02 -19.65
C PRO A 297 -2.96 -2.78 -19.51
N ILE A 298 -2.09 -2.28 -18.63
CA ILE A 298 -0.85 -2.97 -18.23
C ILE A 298 -1.09 -3.94 -17.06
N LEU A 299 -2.09 -3.67 -16.25
CA LEU A 299 -2.60 -4.52 -15.18
C LEU A 299 -4.12 -4.35 -15.11
N SER A 300 -4.86 -5.44 -15.01
CA SER A 300 -6.32 -5.43 -14.87
C SER A 300 -6.72 -6.38 -13.76
N VAL A 301 -7.10 -5.83 -12.61
CA VAL A 301 -7.62 -6.55 -11.43
C VAL A 301 -8.78 -5.71 -10.88
N PRO A 302 -10.02 -6.03 -11.27
CA PRO A 302 -11.18 -5.23 -10.91
C PRO A 302 -11.29 -4.98 -9.41
N VAL A 303 -11.57 -3.72 -9.05
CA VAL A 303 -11.68 -3.17 -7.68
C VAL A 303 -10.45 -3.40 -6.79
N ARG A 304 -9.24 -3.54 -7.39
CA ARG A 304 -8.00 -3.76 -6.64
C ARG A 304 -6.82 -2.90 -7.12
N CYS A 305 -7.06 -1.92 -7.97
CA CYS A 305 -6.05 -1.02 -8.49
C CYS A 305 -6.17 0.37 -7.86
N GLY A 306 -5.82 0.51 -6.58
CA GLY A 306 -5.61 1.81 -5.94
C GLY A 306 -4.26 2.41 -6.36
N GLN A 307 -3.93 3.65 -5.95
CA GLN A 307 -2.67 4.29 -6.33
C GLN A 307 -1.47 3.41 -5.99
N GLY A 308 -0.50 3.35 -6.89
CA GLY A 308 0.72 2.58 -6.70
C GLY A 308 1.76 2.95 -7.76
N PRO A 309 2.65 3.92 -7.48
CA PRO A 309 3.73 4.25 -8.41
C PRO A 309 4.68 3.08 -8.57
N PRO A 310 5.02 2.67 -9.80
CA PRO A 310 6.08 1.71 -10.03
C PRO A 310 7.46 2.31 -9.70
N CYS A 311 8.31 1.53 -9.06
CA CYS A 311 9.69 1.88 -8.78
C CYS A 311 10.64 0.86 -9.43
N TYR A 312 11.67 1.33 -10.11
CA TYR A 312 12.72 0.47 -10.65
C TYR A 312 13.68 0.06 -9.53
N ILE A 313 14.00 -1.24 -9.47
CA ILE A 313 14.94 -1.83 -8.52
C ILE A 313 16.21 -2.26 -9.26
N PRO A 314 17.22 -1.39 -9.37
CA PRO A 314 18.42 -1.63 -10.18
C PRO A 314 19.15 -2.92 -9.83
N ALA A 315 19.25 -3.22 -8.53
CA ALA A 315 19.93 -4.41 -8.02
C ALA A 315 19.34 -5.72 -8.53
N LEU A 316 18.05 -5.72 -8.90
CA LEU A 316 17.31 -6.88 -9.41
C LEU A 316 16.94 -6.72 -10.89
N SER A 317 17.15 -5.54 -11.47
CA SER A 317 16.73 -5.19 -12.83
C SER A 317 15.25 -5.49 -13.09
N VAL A 318 14.38 -5.15 -12.13
CA VAL A 318 12.92 -5.29 -12.20
C VAL A 318 12.24 -4.00 -11.78
N TYR A 319 10.98 -3.85 -12.20
CA TYR A 319 10.05 -2.87 -11.65
C TYR A 319 9.22 -3.55 -10.57
N LEU A 320 9.04 -2.86 -9.47
CA LEU A 320 8.16 -3.25 -8.37
C LEU A 320 7.06 -2.21 -8.22
N MET A 321 5.83 -2.66 -8.10
CA MET A 321 4.67 -1.83 -7.85
C MET A 321 3.94 -2.37 -6.63
N VAL A 322 3.55 -1.52 -5.72
CA VAL A 322 2.68 -1.85 -4.60
C VAL A 322 1.38 -1.08 -4.77
N VAL A 323 0.28 -1.78 -4.80
CA VAL A 323 -1.06 -1.20 -4.92
C VAL A 323 -1.88 -1.51 -3.67
N TRP A 324 -2.82 -0.65 -3.36
CA TRP A 324 -3.68 -0.84 -2.21
C TRP A 324 -5.15 -0.92 -2.63
N HIS A 325 -5.93 -1.66 -1.88
CA HIS A 325 -7.36 -1.79 -2.11
C HIS A 325 -8.08 -2.25 -0.83
N ASN A 326 -9.39 -2.00 -0.78
CA ASN A 326 -10.25 -2.60 0.23
C ASN A 326 -10.56 -4.06 -0.14
N THR A 327 -10.72 -4.92 0.85
CA THR A 327 -11.04 -6.34 0.61
C THR A 327 -12.52 -6.56 0.31
N GLU A 328 -13.36 -5.62 0.72
CA GLU A 328 -14.80 -5.64 0.52
C GLU A 328 -15.35 -4.22 0.28
N ARG A 329 -16.56 -4.13 -0.22
CA ARG A 329 -17.26 -2.87 -0.42
C ARG A 329 -17.36 -2.09 0.89
N MET A 330 -16.99 -0.83 0.88
CA MET A 330 -17.26 0.06 2.01
C MET A 330 -18.78 0.28 2.15
N THR A 331 -19.31 0.04 3.35
CA THR A 331 -20.72 0.30 3.65
C THR A 331 -20.96 1.72 4.11
N LYS A 332 -19.96 2.28 4.76
CA LYS A 332 -19.86 3.70 5.12
C LYS A 332 -18.47 4.22 4.82
N TRP A 333 -18.41 5.49 4.55
CA TRP A 333 -17.16 6.20 4.32
C TRP A 333 -16.24 6.06 5.53
N PHE A 334 -15.06 5.45 5.32
CA PHE A 334 -14.05 5.18 6.36
C PHE A 334 -14.52 4.34 7.56
N GLU A 335 -15.54 3.50 7.41
CA GLU A 335 -15.66 2.38 8.34
C GLU A 335 -14.45 1.45 8.17
N PRO A 336 -13.95 0.92 9.30
CA PRO A 336 -12.81 0.00 9.29
C PRO A 336 -13.15 -1.19 8.40
N ASN A 337 -12.51 -1.23 7.26
CA ASN A 337 -12.49 -2.33 6.34
C ASN A 337 -11.04 -2.79 6.23
N GLU A 338 -10.80 -4.07 6.08
CA GLU A 338 -9.45 -4.56 5.84
C GLU A 338 -8.94 -4.00 4.53
N MET A 339 -7.77 -3.38 4.56
CA MET A 339 -7.04 -2.96 3.37
C MET A 339 -5.89 -3.91 3.11
N ARG A 340 -5.53 -4.06 1.84
CA ARG A 340 -4.40 -4.87 1.42
C ARG A 340 -3.43 -4.08 0.59
N TYR A 341 -2.16 -4.47 0.69
CA TYR A 341 -1.07 -4.07 -0.19
C TYR A 341 -0.69 -5.27 -1.04
N ASP A 342 -0.95 -5.19 -2.34
CA ASP A 342 -0.57 -6.22 -3.30
C ASP A 342 0.70 -5.78 -4.04
N PHE A 343 1.73 -6.61 -3.99
CA PHE A 343 3.01 -6.38 -4.65
C PHE A 343 3.05 -7.09 -5.99
N TYR A 344 3.45 -6.35 -7.02
CA TYR A 344 3.62 -6.85 -8.39
C TYR A 344 5.02 -6.53 -8.89
N GLN A 345 5.64 -7.46 -9.62
CA GLN A 345 6.90 -7.24 -10.31
C GLN A 345 6.76 -7.37 -11.82
N ALA A 346 7.60 -6.65 -12.57
CA ALA A 346 7.69 -6.73 -14.02
C ALA A 346 9.11 -6.50 -14.52
N GLU A 347 9.41 -6.98 -15.73
CA GLU A 347 10.69 -6.70 -16.38
C GLU A 347 10.71 -5.33 -17.08
N HIS A 348 9.52 -4.82 -17.45
CA HIS A 348 9.32 -3.53 -18.10
C HIS A 348 8.25 -2.71 -17.39
N PRO A 349 8.23 -1.38 -17.48
CA PRO A 349 7.22 -0.55 -16.81
C PRO A 349 5.80 -0.77 -17.38
N TRP A 350 5.69 -1.29 -18.59
CA TRP A 350 4.41 -1.73 -19.19
C TRP A 350 4.07 -3.19 -18.92
N GLY A 351 4.88 -3.91 -18.13
CA GLY A 351 4.64 -5.30 -17.77
C GLY A 351 5.42 -6.34 -18.61
N PRO A 352 4.97 -7.59 -18.63
CA PRO A 352 3.77 -8.09 -17.93
C PRO A 352 3.98 -8.11 -16.40
N TRP A 353 3.01 -7.55 -15.67
CA TRP A 353 3.03 -7.50 -14.22
C TRP A 353 2.61 -8.85 -13.63
N ARG A 354 3.37 -9.33 -12.66
CA ARG A 354 3.13 -10.60 -11.95
C ARG A 354 2.99 -10.32 -10.47
N PRO A 355 2.01 -10.95 -9.78
CA PRO A 355 1.90 -10.85 -8.35
C PRO A 355 3.12 -11.48 -7.68
N VAL A 356 3.54 -10.90 -6.58
CA VAL A 356 4.61 -11.40 -5.71
C VAL A 356 4.04 -11.80 -4.37
N ASP A 357 3.40 -10.83 -3.68
CA ASP A 357 2.93 -11.01 -2.31
C ASP A 357 1.75 -10.07 -2.02
N SER A 358 1.08 -10.29 -0.88
CA SER A 358 -0.07 -9.49 -0.46
C SER A 358 -0.15 -9.41 1.06
N PHE A 359 -0.26 -8.20 1.60
CA PHE A 359 -0.31 -7.94 3.03
C PHE A 359 -1.63 -7.28 3.42
N SER A 360 -2.19 -7.75 4.53
CA SER A 360 -3.32 -7.11 5.20
C SER A 360 -2.81 -6.04 6.18
N ASP A 361 -3.54 -4.95 6.32
CA ASP A 361 -3.28 -3.90 7.32
C ASP A 361 -3.64 -4.30 8.76
N ARG A 362 -4.11 -5.53 8.97
CA ARG A 362 -4.46 -6.05 10.30
C ARG A 362 -3.30 -6.03 11.28
N PHE A 363 -2.07 -5.96 10.80
CA PHE A 363 -0.92 -5.77 11.70
C PHE A 363 -0.97 -4.43 12.45
N LEU A 364 -1.73 -3.44 12.00
CA LEU A 364 -2.03 -2.19 12.70
C LEU A 364 -3.28 -2.29 13.61
N GLY A 365 -3.87 -3.47 13.75
CA GLY A 365 -5.09 -3.70 14.51
C GLY A 365 -6.30 -3.07 13.84
N ARG A 366 -6.58 -1.80 14.12
CA ARG A 366 -7.70 -1.03 13.55
C ARG A 366 -7.25 0.12 12.65
N GLY A 367 -5.97 0.22 12.38
CA GLY A 367 -5.44 1.24 11.47
C GLY A 367 -5.74 0.85 10.03
N HIS A 368 -5.88 1.85 9.17
CA HIS A 368 -5.95 1.67 7.74
C HIS A 368 -4.71 2.25 7.12
N MET A 369 -3.96 1.41 6.48
CA MET A 369 -2.80 1.76 5.68
C MET A 369 -3.25 2.15 4.27
N TYR A 370 -2.80 3.26 3.71
CA TYR A 370 -3.07 3.56 2.30
C TYR A 370 -2.03 4.47 1.65
N GLY A 371 -2.10 4.58 0.32
CA GLY A 371 -1.21 5.41 -0.47
C GLY A 371 0.26 4.96 -0.37
N PRO A 372 0.57 3.66 -0.62
CA PRO A 372 1.96 3.18 -0.57
C PRO A 372 2.79 3.73 -1.72
N SER A 373 4.03 4.09 -1.44
CA SER A 373 5.01 4.50 -2.44
C SER A 373 6.40 3.96 -2.11
N LEU A 374 7.05 3.36 -3.09
CA LEU A 374 8.41 2.83 -2.95
C LEU A 374 9.43 3.94 -3.22
N CYS A 375 10.28 4.20 -2.23
CA CYS A 375 11.30 5.23 -2.33
C CYS A 375 12.52 4.74 -3.13
N ALA A 376 12.88 5.45 -4.18
CA ALA A 376 14.04 5.10 -5.00
C ALA A 376 15.39 5.39 -4.33
N LYS A 377 15.47 6.25 -3.31
CA LYS A 377 16.72 6.66 -2.67
C LYS A 377 17.34 5.57 -1.79
N PHE A 378 16.57 4.89 -0.99
CA PHE A 378 17.09 4.02 0.08
C PHE A 378 17.06 2.54 -0.30
N GLN A 379 17.54 2.22 -1.50
CA GLN A 379 17.64 0.85 -1.95
C GLN A 379 19.04 0.28 -1.61
N GLN A 380 19.09 -0.83 -0.89
CA GLN A 380 20.32 -1.45 -0.44
C GLN A 380 20.32 -2.95 -0.69
N ARG A 381 21.43 -3.47 -1.24
CA ARG A 381 21.62 -4.92 -1.35
C ARG A 381 22.10 -5.48 -0.02
N GLN A 382 21.46 -6.55 0.45
CA GLN A 382 21.79 -7.29 1.66
C GLN A 382 22.01 -8.77 1.28
N GLY A 383 23.25 -9.13 0.93
CA GLY A 383 23.54 -10.44 0.36
C GLY A 383 22.85 -10.64 -1.00
N GLU A 384 22.00 -11.65 -1.09
CA GLU A 384 21.18 -11.89 -2.29
C GLU A 384 19.90 -11.04 -2.30
N ASP A 385 19.44 -10.60 -1.16
CA ASP A 385 18.21 -9.84 -0.98
C ASP A 385 18.42 -8.35 -1.23
N VAL A 386 17.33 -7.61 -1.41
CA VAL A 386 17.36 -6.15 -1.57
C VAL A 386 16.38 -5.53 -0.60
N GLN A 387 16.87 -4.61 0.23
CA GLN A 387 16.02 -3.75 1.04
C GLN A 387 15.64 -2.50 0.27
N VAL A 388 14.38 -2.14 0.29
CA VAL A 388 13.83 -0.86 -0.17
C VAL A 388 13.03 -0.23 0.97
N VAL A 389 12.65 1.04 0.82
CA VAL A 389 11.80 1.72 1.80
C VAL A 389 10.47 2.08 1.15
N MET A 390 9.39 1.72 1.79
CA MET A 390 8.03 2.08 1.39
C MET A 390 7.52 3.18 2.32
N PHE A 391 7.11 4.29 1.74
CA PHE A 391 6.36 5.33 2.45
C PHE A 391 4.87 5.03 2.39
N SER A 392 4.16 5.48 3.40
CA SER A 392 2.71 5.31 3.49
C SER A 392 2.11 6.32 4.47
N SER A 393 0.83 6.21 4.67
CA SER A 393 0.06 6.88 5.72
C SER A 393 -1.06 5.96 6.19
N GLY A 394 -1.75 6.34 7.25
CA GLY A 394 -2.87 5.57 7.78
C GLY A 394 -4.08 6.43 8.12
N CYS A 395 -5.20 5.78 8.31
CA CYS A 395 -6.44 6.35 8.83
C CYS A 395 -6.64 5.94 10.30
N PRO A 396 -7.52 6.61 11.06
CA PRO A 396 -8.46 7.66 10.66
C PRO A 396 -7.79 9.03 10.56
N PHE A 397 -8.43 9.94 9.80
CA PHE A 397 -7.99 11.32 9.52
C PHE A 397 -7.98 12.26 10.74
N GLN A 398 -8.13 11.76 11.95
CA GLN A 398 -8.20 12.59 13.14
C GLN A 398 -6.80 12.89 13.68
N ASP A 399 -6.60 14.12 14.11
CA ASP A 399 -5.43 14.57 14.87
C ASP A 399 -5.48 13.99 16.31
N VAL A 400 -5.38 12.66 16.41
CA VAL A 400 -5.14 12.05 17.73
C VAL A 400 -3.64 11.89 17.94
N PRO A 401 -3.12 12.07 19.16
CA PRO A 401 -1.70 11.99 19.44
C PRO A 401 -1.03 10.69 18.97
N SER A 402 -1.76 9.58 19.00
CA SER A 402 -1.36 8.26 18.48
C SER A 402 -1.78 8.02 17.03
N GLY A 403 -2.27 9.07 16.33
CA GLY A 403 -2.87 8.93 15.01
C GLY A 403 -1.87 8.47 13.96
N LEU A 404 -2.36 7.63 13.06
CA LEU A 404 -1.59 7.13 11.91
C LEU A 404 -1.68 8.05 10.69
N TYR A 405 -2.42 9.16 10.76
CA TYR A 405 -2.59 10.14 9.68
C TYR A 405 -1.36 11.04 9.55
N LYS A 406 -0.23 10.42 9.29
CA LYS A 406 1.11 10.99 9.26
C LYS A 406 1.93 10.32 8.17
N ALA A 407 3.05 10.92 7.80
CA ALA A 407 4.07 10.22 7.03
C ALA A 407 4.72 9.13 7.89
N TRP A 408 4.87 7.95 7.35
CA TRP A 408 5.61 6.85 7.95
C TRP A 408 6.26 5.98 6.89
N ALA A 409 7.25 5.23 7.28
CA ALA A 409 8.04 4.40 6.40
C ALA A 409 8.26 3.01 7.01
N ILE A 410 8.30 2.01 6.14
CA ILE A 410 8.58 0.61 6.47
C ILE A 410 9.72 0.15 5.59
N PRO A 411 10.77 -0.50 6.13
CA PRO A 411 11.70 -1.27 5.31
C PRO A 411 10.96 -2.45 4.67
N VAL A 412 11.20 -2.67 3.42
CA VAL A 412 10.65 -3.78 2.64
C VAL A 412 11.80 -4.62 2.13
N ILE A 413 11.88 -5.87 2.55
CA ILE A 413 12.93 -6.79 2.15
C ILE A 413 12.41 -7.65 1.00
N LEU A 414 13.06 -7.54 -0.14
CA LEU A 414 12.76 -8.30 -1.35
C LEU A 414 13.63 -9.55 -1.35
N LYS A 415 13.05 -10.68 -0.99
CA LYS A 415 13.72 -11.98 -0.98
C LYS A 415 13.85 -12.52 -2.40
N THR A 416 15.03 -13.02 -2.73
CA THR A 416 15.33 -13.62 -4.04
C THR A 416 15.56 -15.13 -3.94
N GLY A 417 15.88 -15.77 -5.05
CA GLY A 417 16.16 -17.21 -5.10
C GLY A 417 14.91 -18.09 -5.17
N PRO A 418 15.06 -19.40 -5.02
CA PRO A 418 13.94 -20.34 -5.08
C PRO A 418 13.03 -20.22 -3.85
N PRO A 419 11.72 -20.49 -3.99
CA PRO A 419 10.81 -20.54 -2.85
C PRO A 419 11.25 -21.59 -1.83
N VAL A 420 11.23 -21.23 -0.54
CA VAL A 420 11.47 -22.16 0.55
C VAL A 420 10.12 -22.57 1.15
N PRO A 421 9.76 -23.87 1.13
CA PRO A 421 8.54 -24.33 1.79
C PRO A 421 8.52 -23.91 3.25
N SER A 422 7.38 -23.50 3.76
CA SER A 422 7.23 -23.11 5.15
C SER A 422 5.91 -23.60 5.74
N ALA A 423 5.92 -23.87 7.04
CA ALA A 423 4.74 -24.25 7.80
C ALA A 423 4.59 -23.36 9.04
N LEU A 424 3.39 -22.84 9.26
CA LEU A 424 3.06 -22.10 10.46
C LEU A 424 2.77 -23.08 11.60
N VAL A 425 3.35 -22.82 12.76
CA VAL A 425 3.12 -23.53 14.02
C VAL A 425 2.45 -22.53 14.97
N PRO A 426 1.14 -22.60 15.17
CA PRO A 426 0.42 -21.71 16.09
C PRO A 426 0.91 -21.89 17.53
N ASN A 427 0.77 -20.87 18.35
CA ASN A 427 1.16 -20.91 19.76
C ASN A 427 0.47 -22.03 20.58
N GLY A 428 -0.73 -22.45 20.19
CA GLY A 428 -1.48 -23.55 20.82
C GLY A 428 -1.11 -24.96 20.29
N ASP A 429 -0.14 -25.10 19.40
CA ASP A 429 0.33 -26.39 18.91
C ASP A 429 1.03 -27.17 20.06
N ASN A 430 0.75 -28.44 20.17
CA ASN A 430 1.29 -29.29 21.25
C ASN A 430 2.81 -29.46 21.22
N ARG A 431 3.46 -29.10 20.15
CA ARG A 431 4.94 -29.07 20.03
C ARG A 431 5.56 -27.85 20.72
N VAL A 432 4.77 -26.81 21.01
CA VAL A 432 5.24 -25.64 21.75
C VAL A 432 5.13 -25.92 23.23
N VAL A 433 6.28 -26.03 23.89
CA VAL A 433 6.37 -26.33 25.32
C VAL A 433 6.55 -25.05 26.11
N TYR A 434 5.62 -24.78 27.02
CA TYR A 434 5.64 -23.63 27.90
C TYR A 434 6.16 -23.98 29.28
N THR A 435 7.08 -23.16 29.83
CA THR A 435 7.60 -23.27 31.17
C THR A 435 7.35 -21.98 31.92
N GLY A 436 6.81 -22.02 33.13
CA GLY A 436 6.44 -20.87 33.93
C GLY A 436 4.95 -20.49 33.81
N ASN A 437 4.62 -19.21 33.93
CA ASN A 437 3.22 -18.73 34.08
C ASN A 437 2.68 -18.14 32.77
N TRP A 438 2.42 -19.01 31.80
CA TRP A 438 1.81 -18.60 30.53
C TRP A 438 0.29 -18.71 30.60
N THR A 439 -0.39 -17.71 30.03
CA THR A 439 -1.86 -17.66 29.92
C THR A 439 -2.27 -17.50 28.47
N ALA A 440 -3.23 -18.32 28.04
CA ALA A 440 -3.84 -18.14 26.73
C ALA A 440 -4.77 -16.91 26.75
N SER A 441 -4.71 -16.09 25.71
CA SER A 441 -5.55 -14.93 25.52
C SER A 441 -6.19 -14.94 24.13
N SER A 442 -7.45 -14.55 24.04
CA SER A 442 -8.15 -14.33 22.77
C SER A 442 -7.83 -12.98 22.15
N ASP A 443 -6.94 -12.20 22.74
CA ASP A 443 -6.58 -10.85 22.28
C ASP A 443 -5.59 -10.85 21.10
N GLY A 444 -5.27 -12.01 20.54
CA GLY A 444 -4.53 -12.13 19.28
C GLY A 444 -5.34 -11.58 18.12
N ARG A 445 -4.76 -10.61 17.38
CA ARG A 445 -5.54 -9.84 16.41
C ARG A 445 -5.34 -10.30 14.97
N LEU A 446 -4.23 -10.97 14.67
CA LEU A 446 -3.91 -11.37 13.30
C LEU A 446 -4.03 -12.87 13.07
N LEU A 447 -3.39 -13.70 13.90
CA LEU A 447 -3.32 -15.14 13.69
C LEU A 447 -4.24 -15.96 14.63
N GLY A 448 -4.94 -15.32 15.55
CA GLY A 448 -5.86 -15.94 16.50
C GLY A 448 -5.43 -15.79 17.97
N PRO A 449 -5.76 -16.74 18.85
CA PRO A 449 -5.36 -16.69 20.25
C PRO A 449 -3.84 -16.68 20.41
N VAL A 450 -3.36 -16.04 21.47
CA VAL A 450 -1.94 -15.87 21.78
C VAL A 450 -1.63 -16.41 23.18
N HIS A 451 -0.35 -16.69 23.50
CA HIS A 451 0.09 -16.95 24.85
C HIS A 451 0.91 -15.77 25.39
N LEU A 452 0.59 -15.37 26.61
CA LEU A 452 1.20 -14.24 27.32
C LEU A 452 1.89 -14.71 28.58
N ALA A 453 3.05 -14.13 28.90
CA ALA A 453 3.75 -14.30 30.17
C ALA A 453 4.26 -12.94 30.69
N ALA A 454 4.38 -12.80 32.00
CA ALA A 454 4.82 -11.55 32.63
C ALA A 454 5.85 -11.79 33.77
N ALA A 455 6.39 -13.00 33.92
CA ALA A 455 7.42 -13.26 34.90
C ALA A 455 8.78 -13.52 34.22
N ALA A 456 9.85 -13.05 34.83
CA ALA A 456 11.20 -13.31 34.36
C ALA A 456 11.46 -14.83 34.30
N ASN A 457 12.16 -15.28 33.28
CA ASN A 457 12.47 -16.68 32.98
C ASN A 457 11.29 -17.56 32.55
N ASP A 458 10.06 -17.03 32.43
CA ASP A 458 9.01 -17.74 31.69
C ASP A 458 9.50 -18.01 30.26
N ALA A 459 9.35 -19.27 29.79
CA ALA A 459 9.91 -19.66 28.50
C ALA A 459 8.90 -20.41 27.62
N ALA A 460 9.02 -20.23 26.32
CA ALA A 460 8.36 -21.03 25.29
C ALA A 460 9.41 -21.68 24.39
N GLU A 461 9.27 -22.96 24.11
CA GLU A 461 10.24 -23.74 23.34
C GLU A 461 9.54 -24.55 22.25
N LEU A 462 10.13 -24.59 21.07
CA LEU A 462 9.70 -25.40 19.93
C LEU A 462 10.88 -26.18 19.37
N ALA A 463 10.78 -27.50 19.39
CA ALA A 463 11.66 -28.37 18.60
C ALA A 463 11.09 -28.49 17.18
N PHE A 464 11.93 -28.30 16.17
CA PHE A 464 11.51 -28.34 14.76
C PHE A 464 12.56 -29.05 13.89
N ASN A 465 12.12 -29.45 12.68
CA ASN A 465 13.00 -29.99 11.66
C ASN A 465 12.93 -29.08 10.44
N GLY A 466 14.05 -28.52 9.99
CA GLY A 466 14.02 -27.55 8.89
C GLY A 466 15.35 -26.92 8.57
N THR A 467 15.31 -25.83 7.81
CA THR A 467 16.45 -25.00 7.42
C THR A 467 16.32 -23.56 7.91
N GLY A 468 15.29 -23.26 8.70
CA GLY A 468 15.08 -21.94 9.28
C GLY A 468 13.85 -21.87 10.15
N ILE A 469 13.76 -20.81 10.93
CA ILE A 469 12.69 -20.56 11.88
C ILE A 469 12.40 -19.06 11.97
N GLU A 470 11.14 -18.70 12.14
CA GLU A 470 10.67 -17.37 12.44
C GLU A 470 9.85 -17.39 13.73
N TYR A 471 10.10 -16.44 14.61
CA TYR A 471 9.27 -16.17 15.78
C TYR A 471 8.37 -14.98 15.49
N ILE A 472 7.07 -15.17 15.62
CA ILE A 472 6.02 -14.18 15.34
C ILE A 472 5.40 -13.77 16.68
N ALA A 473 5.36 -12.47 16.92
CA ALA A 473 4.81 -11.88 18.14
C ALA A 473 4.15 -10.54 17.83
N ASP A 474 3.26 -10.09 18.73
CA ASP A 474 2.84 -8.71 18.68
C ASP A 474 3.87 -7.81 19.37
N ARG A 475 3.86 -6.53 19.01
CA ARG A 475 4.63 -5.46 19.67
C ARG A 475 3.68 -4.40 20.21
N ASP A 476 3.90 -3.94 21.44
CA ASP A 476 3.08 -2.90 22.09
C ASP A 476 3.92 -2.07 23.04
N THR A 477 3.48 -0.86 23.38
CA THR A 477 4.20 0.07 24.26
C THR A 477 4.47 -0.48 25.66
N GLY A 478 3.66 -1.45 26.13
CA GLY A 478 3.80 -2.07 27.44
C GLY A 478 4.53 -3.40 27.43
N PHE A 479 5.02 -3.87 26.30
CA PHE A 479 5.65 -5.18 26.21
C PHE A 479 7.13 -5.14 26.61
N GLY A 480 7.62 -6.31 27.09
CA GLY A 480 8.97 -6.52 27.57
C GLY A 480 9.95 -6.95 26.48
N SER A 481 11.08 -7.46 26.92
CA SER A 481 12.12 -8.03 26.07
C SER A 481 12.25 -9.52 26.27
N VAL A 482 12.66 -10.20 25.22
CA VAL A 482 12.93 -11.65 25.23
C VAL A 482 14.34 -11.96 24.78
N ASP A 483 14.93 -13.02 25.33
CA ASP A 483 16.10 -13.68 24.77
C ASP A 483 15.66 -14.82 23.86
N VAL A 484 16.18 -14.85 22.64
CA VAL A 484 15.95 -15.92 21.67
C VAL A 484 17.19 -16.80 21.62
N PHE A 485 17.01 -18.06 22.00
CA PHE A 485 18.04 -19.08 21.89
C PHE A 485 17.75 -20.00 20.70
N LEU A 486 18.79 -20.31 19.94
CA LEU A 486 18.75 -21.27 18.85
C LEU A 486 19.77 -22.40 19.18
N ASP A 487 19.31 -23.64 19.24
CA ASP A 487 20.11 -24.80 19.61
C ASP A 487 20.89 -24.63 20.92
N GLY A 488 20.25 -23.97 21.90
CA GLY A 488 20.82 -23.69 23.22
C GLY A 488 21.76 -22.49 23.29
N ALA A 489 22.13 -21.89 22.18
CA ALA A 489 22.96 -20.68 22.16
C ALA A 489 22.08 -19.40 22.04
N LEU A 490 22.41 -18.36 22.80
CA LEU A 490 21.77 -17.05 22.66
C LEU A 490 22.05 -16.51 21.26
N SER A 491 20.99 -16.31 20.48
CA SER A 491 21.03 -15.75 19.14
C SER A 491 20.83 -14.24 19.16
N GLU A 492 19.80 -13.78 19.87
CA GLU A 492 19.43 -12.36 19.90
C GLU A 492 18.61 -12.03 21.15
N SER A 493 18.72 -10.78 21.62
CA SER A 493 17.84 -10.18 22.64
C SER A 493 16.96 -9.13 21.97
N ILE A 494 15.64 -9.29 22.06
CA ILE A 494 14.65 -8.55 21.26
C ILE A 494 13.69 -7.81 22.19
N SER A 495 13.51 -6.52 21.98
CA SER A 495 12.44 -5.75 22.60
C SER A 495 11.14 -5.94 21.81
N LEU A 496 10.07 -6.35 22.49
CA LEU A 496 8.72 -6.36 21.92
C LEU A 496 8.02 -5.01 22.14
N ALA A 497 8.65 -4.04 22.81
CA ALA A 497 8.13 -2.68 22.90
C ALA A 497 8.17 -1.99 21.53
N VAL A 498 7.15 -1.18 21.24
CA VAL A 498 7.13 -0.27 20.10
C VAL A 498 6.86 1.14 20.59
N GLU A 499 7.59 2.11 20.06
CA GLU A 499 7.39 3.52 20.36
C GLU A 499 6.57 4.20 19.26
N ASN A 500 5.66 5.10 19.65
CA ASN A 500 4.91 5.98 18.75
C ASN A 500 4.00 5.27 17.72
N PHE A 501 3.76 3.96 17.86
CA PHE A 501 2.78 3.21 17.08
C PHE A 501 1.72 2.58 17.99
N PRO A 502 0.51 2.33 17.49
CA PRO A 502 -0.40 1.41 18.14
C PRO A 502 0.21 -0.01 18.15
N ARG A 503 -0.41 -0.92 18.88
CA ARG A 503 -0.01 -2.33 18.88
C ARG A 503 0.14 -2.84 17.45
N LEU A 504 1.31 -3.37 17.11
CA LEU A 504 1.61 -4.06 15.87
C LEU A 504 1.38 -5.56 16.09
N CYS A 505 0.56 -6.19 15.27
CA CYS A 505 0.14 -7.58 15.44
C CYS A 505 0.83 -8.50 14.44
N GLY A 506 1.21 -9.71 14.88
CA GLY A 506 1.76 -10.74 14.01
C GLY A 506 3.09 -10.35 13.36
N VAL A 507 3.94 -9.65 14.10
CA VAL A 507 5.25 -9.17 13.60
C VAL A 507 6.25 -10.32 13.60
N SER A 508 7.01 -10.48 12.51
CA SER A 508 8.21 -11.31 12.47
C SER A 508 9.30 -10.62 13.30
N VAL A 509 9.39 -10.96 14.57
CA VAL A 509 10.34 -10.31 15.50
C VAL A 509 11.73 -10.94 15.48
N PHE A 510 11.81 -12.20 15.06
CA PHE A 510 13.06 -12.92 14.86
C PHE A 510 12.94 -13.84 13.65
N ARG A 511 13.99 -13.93 12.84
CA ARG A 511 14.06 -14.85 11.70
C ARG A 511 15.47 -15.35 11.49
N ALA A 512 15.67 -16.65 11.54
CA ALA A 512 16.91 -17.33 11.16
C ALA A 512 16.66 -18.17 9.91
N GLU A 513 17.47 -17.99 8.89
CA GLU A 513 17.45 -18.75 7.64
C GLU A 513 18.82 -19.41 7.41
N SER A 514 18.86 -20.33 6.45
CA SER A 514 20.11 -21.02 6.05
C SER A 514 20.73 -21.88 7.16
N LEU A 515 19.92 -22.38 8.09
CA LEU A 515 20.35 -23.40 9.02
C LEU A 515 20.67 -24.69 8.25
N LYS A 516 21.54 -25.52 8.83
CA LYS A 516 21.78 -26.86 8.28
C LYS A 516 20.47 -27.67 8.37
N LYS A 517 20.05 -28.30 7.27
CA LYS A 517 18.82 -29.11 7.32
C LYS A 517 18.93 -30.18 8.41
N GLY A 518 17.99 -30.18 9.38
CA GLY A 518 18.00 -31.11 10.50
C GLY A 518 17.11 -30.67 11.66
N ALA A 519 17.29 -31.33 12.78
CA ALA A 519 16.60 -31.04 14.03
C ALA A 519 17.25 -29.81 14.71
N HIS A 520 16.39 -28.87 15.11
CA HIS A 520 16.75 -27.64 15.80
C HIS A 520 15.78 -27.35 16.94
N THR A 521 16.15 -26.42 17.81
CA THR A 521 15.31 -25.93 18.89
C THR A 521 15.37 -24.40 18.94
N ILE A 522 14.21 -23.74 18.94
CA ILE A 522 14.10 -22.33 19.32
C ILE A 522 13.50 -22.21 20.71
N ARG A 523 14.09 -21.36 21.55
CA ARG A 523 13.57 -21.07 22.90
C ARG A 523 13.52 -19.57 23.10
N ILE A 524 12.35 -19.10 23.53
CA ILE A 524 12.06 -17.70 23.84
C ILE A 524 11.98 -17.56 25.34
N VAL A 525 12.76 -16.67 25.95
CA VAL A 525 12.82 -16.48 27.42
C VAL A 525 12.49 -15.03 27.75
N ASN A 526 11.53 -14.80 28.64
CA ASN A 526 11.20 -13.48 29.15
C ASN A 526 12.33 -12.94 30.04
N GLN A 527 12.89 -11.78 29.71
CA GLN A 527 13.99 -11.17 30.46
C GLN A 527 13.54 -10.50 31.77
N GLY A 528 12.26 -10.14 31.92
CA GLY A 528 11.81 -9.28 33.01
C GLY A 528 10.37 -9.52 33.45
N ALA A 529 9.82 -8.51 34.17
CA ALA A 529 8.45 -8.53 34.68
C ALA A 529 7.41 -7.92 33.74
N ALA A 530 7.81 -7.48 32.54
CA ALA A 530 6.88 -6.94 31.56
C ALA A 530 6.30 -8.06 30.70
N THR A 531 5.12 -7.83 30.15
CA THR A 531 4.40 -8.80 29.30
C THR A 531 5.20 -9.10 28.05
N VAL A 532 5.34 -10.39 27.75
CA VAL A 532 5.83 -10.90 26.47
C VAL A 532 4.78 -11.83 25.87
N ILE A 533 4.86 -12.08 24.57
CA ILE A 533 3.81 -12.74 23.81
C ILE A 533 4.40 -13.72 22.79
N VAL A 534 3.76 -14.87 22.62
CA VAL A 534 3.97 -15.79 21.50
C VAL A 534 2.68 -15.89 20.70
N ASP A 535 2.72 -15.50 19.43
CA ASP A 535 1.61 -15.65 18.49
C ASP A 535 1.78 -16.94 17.66
N ALA A 536 2.93 -17.11 17.02
CA ALA A 536 3.24 -18.31 16.25
C ALA A 536 4.75 -18.45 15.99
N PHE A 537 5.11 -19.62 15.45
CA PHE A 537 6.38 -19.84 14.79
C PHE A 537 6.14 -20.22 13.32
N ARG A 538 7.11 -19.94 12.45
CA ARG A 538 7.11 -20.45 11.08
C ARG A 538 8.40 -21.19 10.81
N VAL A 539 8.28 -22.47 10.46
CA VAL A 539 9.41 -23.35 10.13
C VAL A 539 9.63 -23.34 8.63
N PHE A 540 10.87 -23.15 8.17
CA PHE A 540 11.26 -23.16 6.76
C PHE A 540 11.99 -24.45 6.41
N GLY A 541 11.79 -24.96 5.19
CA GLY A 541 12.47 -26.14 4.66
C GLY A 541 12.22 -27.42 5.46
N GLY A 542 11.14 -27.46 6.24
CA GLY A 542 10.66 -28.66 6.90
C GLY A 542 10.09 -29.68 5.90
N ASP A 543 10.05 -30.95 6.32
CA ASP A 543 9.47 -32.05 5.53
C ASP A 543 7.95 -31.95 5.49
#